data_25a7cbd490c014a223b929be084c409e
#
_entry.id   25a7cbd490c014a223b929be084c409e
#
_cell.length_a   1.000
_cell.length_b   1.000
_cell.length_c   1.000
_cell.angle_alpha   90.00
_cell.angle_beta   90.00
_cell.angle_gamma   90.00
#
_symmetry.space_group_name_H-M   'P 1'
#
loop_
_entity.id
_entity.type
_entity.pdbx_description
1 polymer ?
#
loop_
_entity_poly.entity_id
_entity_poly.type
_entity_poly.pdbx_seq_one_letter_code
_entity_poly.pdbx_strand_id
1 'polypeptide(L)'
;GKRTPVFVRFSTVAGERGSTDTARDVRGFAVKFYTDEGNWDLVGNNIPVFFVQDAIKFPDVVHSVKPHPDREIPQAQSAHDTFWDFVSLHTEAQHHTLWNMSDRGIPRSYRMMEGFGVHTYRLIAADGSTVLVKFHWKPVLGVHSVTWEEALLTNGMDPDFHRRDLADAIEAGAFPEWELGVQVFEDNEAVSYTHLRAH
;
A
#
# COMPACT_ATOMS: atom_id res chain seq x y z
N GLY A 1 -27.03 -7.53 7.99
CA GLY A 1 -26.03 -7.71 6.96
C GLY A 1 -25.30 -9.03 7.11
N LYS A 2 -24.67 -9.51 6.06
CA LYS A 2 -23.84 -10.72 6.09
C LYS A 2 -22.48 -10.39 6.70
N ARG A 3 -21.95 -11.30 7.52
CA ARG A 3 -20.56 -11.24 7.99
C ARG A 3 -19.71 -12.15 7.11
N THR A 4 -18.60 -11.62 6.60
CA THR A 4 -17.63 -12.39 5.81
C THR A 4 -16.29 -12.33 6.55
N PRO A 5 -15.69 -13.48 6.92
CA PRO A 5 -14.35 -13.49 7.49
C PRO A 5 -13.34 -12.90 6.51
N VAL A 6 -12.43 -12.07 7.01
CA VAL A 6 -11.33 -11.50 6.23
C VAL A 6 -10.02 -11.66 6.97
N PHE A 7 -8.94 -11.76 6.21
CA PHE A 7 -7.58 -11.72 6.72
C PHE A 7 -6.85 -10.54 6.10
N VAL A 8 -6.23 -9.71 6.93
CA VAL A 8 -5.45 -8.55 6.44
C VAL A 8 -3.99 -8.78 6.77
N ARG A 9 -3.10 -8.53 5.80
CA ARG A 9 -1.66 -8.55 6.00
C ARG A 9 -1.07 -7.20 5.64
N PHE A 10 -0.37 -6.62 6.59
CA PHE A 10 0.47 -5.43 6.39
C PHE A 10 1.92 -5.80 6.14
N SER A 11 2.62 -5.01 5.37
CA SER A 11 4.05 -5.18 5.11
C SER A 11 4.71 -3.86 4.69
N THR A 12 6.02 -3.80 4.71
CA THR A 12 6.80 -2.92 3.85
C THR A 12 6.75 -3.42 2.41
N VAL A 13 7.25 -2.65 1.43
CA VAL A 13 7.26 -3.03 0.01
C VAL A 13 8.69 -3.08 -0.51
N ALA A 14 9.46 -1.98 -0.46
CA ALA A 14 10.88 -2.00 -0.84
C ALA A 14 11.71 -2.79 0.17
N GLY A 15 11.40 -2.64 1.46
CA GLY A 15 12.05 -3.36 2.54
C GLY A 15 11.80 -4.87 2.49
N GLU A 16 12.81 -5.64 2.85
CA GLU A 16 12.75 -7.09 2.97
C GLU A 16 12.33 -7.52 4.38
N ARG A 17 12.17 -8.84 4.58
CA ARG A 17 11.94 -9.39 5.91
C ARG A 17 13.11 -9.02 6.84
N GLY A 18 12.81 -8.37 7.96
CA GLY A 18 13.81 -7.87 8.89
C GLY A 18 14.22 -6.41 8.65
N SER A 19 13.69 -5.73 7.63
CA SER A 19 13.83 -4.29 7.50
C SER A 19 13.11 -3.55 8.62
N THR A 20 13.56 -2.32 8.92
CA THR A 20 12.94 -1.49 9.95
C THR A 20 11.56 -0.99 9.52
N ASP A 21 10.61 -0.98 10.46
CA ASP A 21 9.21 -0.67 10.18
C ASP A 21 8.95 0.81 9.84
N THR A 22 9.68 1.73 10.46
CA THR A 22 9.47 3.17 10.25
C THR A 22 10.36 3.78 9.16
N ALA A 23 11.12 2.97 8.43
CA ALA A 23 11.77 3.44 7.20
C ALA A 23 10.71 3.94 6.19
N ARG A 24 11.07 5.00 5.44
CA ARG A 24 10.19 5.51 4.38
C ARG A 24 10.01 4.45 3.30
N ASP A 25 8.79 4.02 3.13
CA ASP A 25 8.41 2.99 2.17
C ASP A 25 6.90 3.04 1.91
N VAL A 26 6.48 2.48 0.80
CA VAL A 26 5.08 2.09 0.57
C VAL A 26 4.75 0.96 1.53
N ARG A 27 3.54 0.93 2.08
CA ARG A 27 3.07 -0.21 2.88
C ARG A 27 2.13 -1.08 2.06
N GLY A 28 2.34 -2.39 2.15
CA GLY A 28 1.42 -3.37 1.64
C GLY A 28 0.16 -3.46 2.50
N PHE A 29 -0.98 -3.57 1.86
CA PHE A 29 -2.31 -3.73 2.47
C PHE A 29 -3.05 -4.82 1.69
N ALA A 30 -2.80 -6.07 2.02
CA ALA A 30 -3.40 -7.21 1.35
C ALA A 30 -4.60 -7.74 2.14
N VAL A 31 -5.72 -7.97 1.47
CA VAL A 31 -6.95 -8.45 2.08
C VAL A 31 -7.41 -9.73 1.40
N LYS A 32 -7.62 -10.79 2.17
CA LYS A 32 -8.24 -12.03 1.73
C LYS A 32 -9.65 -12.10 2.28
N PHE A 33 -10.64 -12.24 1.41
CA PHE A 33 -12.05 -12.46 1.76
C PHE A 33 -12.38 -13.93 1.64
N TYR A 34 -12.90 -14.51 2.71
CA TYR A 34 -13.40 -15.91 2.72
C TYR A 34 -14.90 -15.92 2.48
N THR A 35 -15.29 -15.95 1.21
CA THR A 35 -16.71 -15.96 0.83
C THR A 35 -17.25 -17.39 0.71
N ASP A 36 -18.57 -17.55 0.66
CA ASP A 36 -19.21 -18.86 0.47
C ASP A 36 -18.96 -19.44 -0.93
N GLU A 37 -18.59 -18.60 -1.90
CA GLU A 37 -18.31 -18.99 -3.28
C GLU A 37 -16.81 -19.23 -3.55
N GLY A 38 -15.96 -18.92 -2.58
CA GLY A 38 -14.51 -19.04 -2.69
C GLY A 38 -13.76 -17.86 -2.07
N ASN A 39 -12.45 -17.87 -2.20
CA ASN A 39 -11.60 -16.82 -1.65
C ASN A 39 -11.34 -15.72 -2.69
N TRP A 40 -11.51 -14.48 -2.26
CA TRP A 40 -11.11 -13.31 -3.04
C TRP A 40 -9.88 -12.68 -2.39
N ASP A 41 -8.88 -12.38 -3.20
CA ASP A 41 -7.65 -11.73 -2.75
C ASP A 41 -7.52 -10.37 -3.41
N LEU A 42 -7.30 -9.35 -2.59
CA LEU A 42 -7.02 -7.99 -3.04
C LEU A 42 -5.68 -7.56 -2.49
N VAL A 43 -4.70 -7.39 -3.37
CA VAL A 43 -3.38 -6.87 -3.01
C VAL A 43 -3.39 -5.35 -3.22
N GLY A 44 -3.28 -4.62 -2.12
CA GLY A 44 -3.33 -3.17 -2.12
C GLY A 44 -2.12 -2.53 -1.44
N ASN A 45 -2.14 -1.21 -1.40
CA ASN A 45 -1.11 -0.38 -0.76
C ASN A 45 -1.77 0.74 0.05
N ASN A 46 -0.96 1.42 0.86
CA ASN A 46 -1.39 2.61 1.59
C ASN A 46 -1.31 3.91 0.77
N ILE A 47 -0.97 3.81 -0.51
CA ILE A 47 -0.86 4.90 -1.48
C ILE A 47 -1.86 4.66 -2.60
N PRO A 48 -2.63 5.70 -3.04
CA PRO A 48 -3.73 5.51 -3.98
C PRO A 48 -3.31 5.29 -5.44
N VAL A 49 -2.03 5.46 -5.75
CA VAL A 49 -1.47 5.37 -7.10
C VAL A 49 -0.41 4.28 -7.16
N PHE A 50 -0.44 3.46 -8.21
CA PHE A 50 0.59 2.44 -8.42
C PHE A 50 1.91 3.05 -8.88
N PHE A 51 3.01 2.33 -8.73
CA PHE A 51 4.37 2.79 -9.03
C PHE A 51 4.54 3.24 -10.49
N VAL A 52 4.01 2.45 -11.40
CA VAL A 52 4.08 2.63 -12.86
C VAL A 52 2.74 2.28 -13.49
N GLN A 53 2.52 2.67 -14.74
CA GLN A 53 1.32 2.32 -15.50
C GLN A 53 1.53 1.06 -16.35
N ASP A 54 2.73 0.89 -16.90
CA ASP A 54 3.09 -0.29 -17.69
C ASP A 54 3.75 -1.34 -16.78
N ALA A 55 3.10 -2.50 -16.67
CA ALA A 55 3.55 -3.59 -15.80
C ALA A 55 4.95 -4.13 -16.17
N ILE A 56 5.39 -3.99 -17.40
CA ILE A 56 6.73 -4.43 -17.84
C ILE A 56 7.86 -3.68 -17.10
N LYS A 57 7.58 -2.48 -16.60
CA LYS A 57 8.53 -1.65 -15.84
C LYS A 57 8.58 -1.99 -14.35
N PHE A 58 7.68 -2.84 -13.87
CA PHE A 58 7.63 -3.16 -12.44
C PHE A 58 8.89 -3.87 -11.92
N PRO A 59 9.51 -4.82 -12.64
CA PRO A 59 10.81 -5.36 -12.22
C PRO A 59 11.89 -4.29 -12.04
N ASP A 60 11.93 -3.28 -12.90
CA ASP A 60 12.91 -2.19 -12.80
C ASP A 60 12.64 -1.30 -11.58
N VAL A 61 11.38 -1.03 -11.24
CA VAL A 61 11.01 -0.37 -9.98
C VAL A 61 11.57 -1.14 -8.80
N VAL A 62 11.35 -2.46 -8.75
CA VAL A 62 11.80 -3.31 -7.64
C VAL A 62 13.34 -3.32 -7.57
N HIS A 63 14.02 -3.47 -8.69
CA HIS A 63 15.49 -3.48 -8.73
C HIS A 63 16.08 -2.12 -8.33
N SER A 64 15.40 -1.02 -8.64
CA SER A 64 15.88 0.33 -8.32
C SER A 64 15.94 0.64 -6.81
N VAL A 65 15.21 -0.11 -5.99
CA VAL A 65 15.19 0.05 -4.53
C VAL A 65 15.92 -1.05 -3.78
N LYS A 66 16.45 -2.05 -4.50
CA LYS A 66 17.21 -3.16 -3.90
C LYS A 66 18.69 -2.81 -3.71
N PRO A 67 19.39 -3.46 -2.77
CA PRO A 67 20.83 -3.30 -2.62
C PRO A 67 21.58 -3.62 -3.92
N HIS A 68 22.71 -2.96 -4.14
CA HIS A 68 23.60 -3.29 -5.25
C HIS A 68 24.13 -4.72 -5.11
N PRO A 69 24.12 -5.53 -6.19
CA PRO A 69 24.44 -6.95 -6.10
C PRO A 69 25.91 -7.28 -5.78
N ASP A 70 26.80 -6.30 -5.96
CA ASP A 70 28.24 -6.45 -5.69
C ASP A 70 28.62 -6.16 -4.23
N ARG A 71 27.85 -5.31 -3.53
CA ARG A 71 28.17 -4.83 -2.18
C ARG A 71 27.05 -4.98 -1.17
N GLU A 72 25.85 -5.27 -1.61
CA GLU A 72 24.62 -5.37 -0.81
C GLU A 72 24.32 -4.09 0.03
N ILE A 73 24.67 -2.93 -0.52
CA ILE A 73 24.37 -1.61 0.02
C ILE A 73 23.80 -0.70 -1.09
N PRO A 74 22.98 0.32 -0.73
CA PRO A 74 22.33 0.53 0.57
C PRO A 74 21.24 -0.52 0.85
N GLN A 75 20.71 -0.55 2.08
CA GLN A 75 19.55 -1.38 2.41
C GLN A 75 18.35 -0.98 1.55
N ALA A 76 17.51 -1.96 1.19
CA ALA A 76 16.35 -1.76 0.35
C ALA A 76 15.39 -0.71 0.95
N GLN A 77 15.27 0.43 0.28
CA GLN A 77 14.42 1.57 0.69
C GLN A 77 14.27 2.58 -0.46
N SER A 78 13.30 3.48 -0.35
CA SER A 78 13.03 4.53 -1.34
C SER A 78 14.05 5.69 -1.35
N ALA A 79 15.04 5.69 -0.48
CA ALA A 79 16.12 6.69 -0.45
C ALA A 79 17.36 6.28 -1.26
N HIS A 80 17.23 5.27 -2.10
CA HIS A 80 18.29 4.72 -2.92
C HIS A 80 18.59 5.62 -4.13
N ASP A 81 19.86 5.81 -4.47
CA ASP A 81 20.28 6.61 -5.64
C ASP A 81 19.73 6.04 -6.96
N THR A 82 19.74 4.73 -7.12
CA THR A 82 19.18 4.03 -8.28
C THR A 82 17.67 4.24 -8.42
N PHE A 83 16.96 4.37 -7.30
CA PHE A 83 15.54 4.72 -7.30
C PHE A 83 15.29 6.10 -7.91
N TRP A 84 16.09 7.09 -7.52
CA TRP A 84 15.99 8.45 -8.06
C TRP A 84 16.38 8.53 -9.54
N ASP A 85 17.37 7.73 -9.96
CA ASP A 85 17.72 7.59 -11.37
C ASP A 85 16.54 7.02 -12.17
N PHE A 86 15.94 5.92 -11.69
CA PHE A 86 14.75 5.35 -12.32
C PHE A 86 13.61 6.36 -12.45
N VAL A 87 13.25 7.06 -11.37
CA VAL A 87 12.15 8.03 -11.35
C VAL A 87 12.42 9.23 -12.28
N SER A 88 13.66 9.68 -12.40
CA SER A 88 14.03 10.78 -13.29
C SER A 88 13.87 10.43 -14.77
N LEU A 89 14.07 9.16 -15.12
CA LEU A 89 13.95 8.65 -16.48
C LEU A 89 12.54 8.17 -16.84
N HIS A 90 11.73 7.80 -15.83
CA HIS A 90 10.37 7.27 -16.00
C HIS A 90 9.35 8.21 -15.37
N THR A 91 8.94 9.24 -16.10
CA THR A 91 8.06 10.31 -15.60
C THR A 91 6.71 9.83 -15.09
N GLU A 92 6.21 8.68 -15.59
CA GLU A 92 4.97 8.06 -15.10
C GLU A 92 5.05 7.62 -13.61
N ALA A 93 6.25 7.41 -13.08
CA ALA A 93 6.47 7.05 -11.68
C ALA A 93 6.44 8.26 -10.71
N GLN A 94 6.42 9.49 -11.22
CA GLN A 94 6.52 10.69 -10.39
C GLN A 94 5.31 10.86 -9.47
N HIS A 95 4.10 10.60 -9.93
CA HIS A 95 2.89 10.74 -9.12
C HIS A 95 2.95 9.85 -7.88
N HIS A 96 3.28 8.57 -8.05
CA HIS A 96 3.50 7.65 -6.96
C HIS A 96 4.63 8.11 -6.02
N THR A 97 5.74 8.56 -6.61
CA THR A 97 6.92 9.02 -5.86
C THR A 97 6.58 10.20 -4.96
N LEU A 98 5.78 11.17 -5.42
CA LEU A 98 5.32 12.29 -4.60
C LEU A 98 4.52 11.81 -3.39
N TRP A 99 3.63 10.83 -3.57
CA TRP A 99 2.91 10.21 -2.46
C TRP A 99 3.85 9.48 -1.48
N ASN A 100 4.81 8.72 -2.01
CA ASN A 100 5.77 8.00 -1.17
C ASN A 100 6.70 8.94 -0.39
N MET A 101 7.03 10.11 -0.95
CA MET A 101 7.81 11.13 -0.28
C MET A 101 6.99 12.02 0.66
N SER A 102 5.67 11.92 0.62
CA SER A 102 4.77 12.58 1.57
C SER A 102 4.73 11.85 2.92
N ASP A 103 3.93 12.35 3.82
CA ASP A 103 3.66 11.73 5.13
C ASP A 103 3.11 10.30 5.02
N ARG A 104 2.53 9.93 3.86
CA ARG A 104 2.03 8.56 3.62
C ARG A 104 3.14 7.51 3.64
N GLY A 105 4.37 7.89 3.32
CA GLY A 105 5.53 6.99 3.35
C GLY A 105 6.07 6.69 4.75
N ILE A 106 5.63 7.41 5.78
CA ILE A 106 6.05 7.24 7.19
C ILE A 106 4.84 7.23 8.13
N PRO A 107 3.93 6.24 8.01
CA PRO A 107 2.75 6.15 8.86
C PRO A 107 3.15 5.96 10.33
N ARG A 108 2.31 6.49 11.24
CA ARG A 108 2.50 6.34 12.68
C ARG A 108 2.29 4.91 13.14
N SER A 109 1.36 4.20 12.53
CA SER A 109 0.99 2.81 12.86
C SER A 109 0.33 2.15 11.66
N TYR A 110 0.41 0.83 11.55
CA TYR A 110 -0.43 0.07 10.60
C TYR A 110 -1.92 0.28 10.84
N ARG A 111 -2.33 0.61 12.06
CA ARG A 111 -3.74 0.88 12.42
C ARG A 111 -4.24 2.25 11.97
N MET A 112 -3.36 3.13 11.53
CA MET A 112 -3.62 4.55 11.21
C MET A 112 -3.26 4.88 9.76
N MET A 113 -3.30 3.92 8.86
CA MET A 113 -3.06 4.13 7.43
C MET A 113 -4.26 3.69 6.61
N GLU A 114 -4.48 4.36 5.49
CA GLU A 114 -5.46 3.95 4.48
C GLU A 114 -4.98 2.73 3.71
N GLY A 115 -5.92 1.99 3.13
CA GLY A 115 -5.66 0.95 2.17
C GLY A 115 -6.34 1.25 0.85
N PHE A 116 -5.66 1.01 -0.26
CA PHE A 116 -6.20 1.19 -1.60
C PHE A 116 -6.00 -0.09 -2.41
N GLY A 117 -7.03 -0.49 -3.16
CA GLY A 117 -6.89 -1.55 -4.15
C GLY A 117 -5.99 -1.13 -5.32
N VAL A 118 -5.67 0.15 -5.41
CA VAL A 118 -4.83 0.83 -6.38
C VAL A 118 -5.39 0.77 -7.80
N HIS A 119 -5.63 -0.43 -8.31
CA HIS A 119 -6.16 -0.68 -9.66
C HIS A 119 -7.68 -0.54 -9.73
N THR A 120 -8.20 -0.44 -10.95
CA THR A 120 -9.63 -0.56 -11.23
C THR A 120 -9.95 -2.03 -11.49
N TYR A 121 -10.97 -2.55 -10.82
CA TYR A 121 -11.41 -3.94 -10.93
C TYR A 121 -12.76 -3.99 -11.60
N ARG A 122 -13.02 -5.07 -12.35
CA ARG A 122 -14.33 -5.36 -12.89
C ARG A 122 -15.03 -6.37 -11.99
N LEU A 123 -16.19 -6.00 -11.44
CA LEU A 123 -17.08 -6.93 -10.77
C LEU A 123 -18.09 -7.47 -11.76
N ILE A 124 -18.32 -8.77 -11.71
CA ILE A 124 -19.24 -9.49 -12.60
C ILE A 124 -20.33 -10.09 -11.72
N ALA A 125 -21.59 -9.71 -11.96
CA ALA A 125 -22.73 -10.25 -11.25
C ALA A 125 -23.18 -11.61 -11.85
N ALA A 126 -24.03 -12.33 -11.13
CA ALA A 126 -24.51 -13.65 -11.56
C ALA A 126 -25.31 -13.61 -12.88
N ASP A 127 -25.91 -12.49 -13.20
CA ASP A 127 -26.64 -12.27 -14.49
C ASP A 127 -25.70 -11.84 -15.64
N GLY A 128 -24.38 -11.75 -15.38
CA GLY A 128 -23.36 -11.33 -16.34
C GLY A 128 -23.19 -9.81 -16.48
N SER A 129 -23.97 -9.02 -15.77
CA SER A 129 -23.76 -7.56 -15.74
C SER A 129 -22.44 -7.20 -15.08
N THR A 130 -21.81 -6.11 -15.53
CA THR A 130 -20.47 -5.71 -15.07
C THR A 130 -20.46 -4.25 -14.61
N VAL A 131 -19.63 -3.97 -13.61
CA VAL A 131 -19.29 -2.62 -13.17
C VAL A 131 -17.81 -2.54 -12.88
N LEU A 132 -17.23 -1.35 -13.06
CA LEU A 132 -15.85 -1.06 -12.68
C LEU A 132 -15.83 -0.47 -11.27
N VAL A 133 -14.87 -0.90 -10.45
CA VAL A 133 -14.76 -0.45 -9.06
C VAL A 133 -13.34 -0.13 -8.65
N LYS A 134 -13.22 0.79 -7.69
CA LYS A 134 -12.01 1.00 -6.89
C LYS A 134 -12.34 0.78 -5.42
N PHE A 135 -11.41 0.14 -4.72
CA PHE A 135 -11.53 -0.16 -3.29
C PHE A 135 -10.69 0.81 -2.47
N HIS A 136 -11.26 1.27 -1.36
CA HIS A 136 -10.60 2.16 -0.42
C HIS A 136 -10.96 1.78 1.02
N TRP A 137 -9.97 1.47 1.85
CA TRP A 137 -10.10 1.25 3.29
C TRP A 137 -9.69 2.50 4.04
N LYS A 138 -10.61 3.09 4.78
CA LYS A 138 -10.39 4.27 5.59
C LYS A 138 -10.31 3.88 7.07
N PRO A 139 -9.20 4.14 7.77
CA PRO A 139 -9.06 3.75 9.17
C PRO A 139 -9.99 4.57 10.07
N VAL A 140 -10.71 3.92 10.97
CA VAL A 140 -11.60 4.58 11.95
C VAL A 140 -10.78 5.45 12.91
N LEU A 141 -9.55 5.05 13.24
CA LEU A 141 -8.61 5.84 14.05
C LEU A 141 -8.10 7.12 13.37
N GLY A 142 -8.43 7.31 12.08
CA GLY A 142 -7.87 8.40 11.28
C GLY A 142 -6.49 8.09 10.72
N VAL A 143 -6.03 8.95 9.81
CA VAL A 143 -4.73 8.82 9.15
C VAL A 143 -3.73 9.69 9.89
N HIS A 144 -2.68 9.07 10.40
CA HIS A 144 -1.61 9.76 11.14
C HIS A 144 -0.24 9.27 10.69
N SER A 145 0.70 10.19 10.66
CA SER A 145 2.09 9.95 10.29
C SER A 145 3.01 10.44 11.40
N VAL A 146 4.27 10.05 11.33
CA VAL A 146 5.34 10.57 12.18
C VAL A 146 6.12 11.64 11.42
N THR A 147 6.96 12.40 12.12
CA THR A 147 7.95 13.24 11.46
C THR A 147 9.15 12.42 11.01
N TRP A 148 10.00 13.00 10.18
CA TRP A 148 11.23 12.33 9.74
C TRP A 148 12.16 11.99 10.92
N GLU A 149 12.30 12.92 11.85
CA GLU A 149 13.12 12.73 13.04
C GLU A 149 12.56 11.63 13.95
N GLU A 150 11.25 11.61 14.17
CA GLU A 150 10.58 10.54 14.93
C GLU A 150 10.80 9.17 14.27
N ALA A 151 10.68 9.10 12.94
CA ALA A 151 10.90 7.85 12.20
C ALA A 151 12.33 7.33 12.40
N LEU A 152 13.34 8.20 12.31
CA LEU A 152 14.75 7.83 12.52
C LEU A 152 15.02 7.36 13.95
N LEU A 153 14.54 8.11 14.96
CA LEU A 153 14.71 7.75 16.36
C LEU A 153 14.02 6.42 16.68
N THR A 154 12.81 6.24 16.20
CA THR A 154 12.04 5.01 16.42
C THR A 154 12.73 3.82 15.77
N ASN A 155 13.24 3.95 14.55
CA ASN A 155 14.02 2.89 13.90
C ASN A 155 15.23 2.45 14.72
N GLY A 156 15.91 3.40 15.36
CA GLY A 156 17.07 3.11 16.20
C GLY A 156 16.72 2.45 17.54
N MET A 157 15.56 2.79 18.12
CA MET A 157 15.11 2.25 19.41
C MET A 157 14.35 0.94 19.27
N ASP A 158 13.49 0.83 18.28
CA ASP A 158 12.64 -0.34 18.02
C ASP A 158 12.39 -0.53 16.52
N PRO A 159 13.20 -1.32 15.84
CA PRO A 159 13.01 -1.58 14.40
C PRO A 159 11.70 -2.31 14.07
N ASP A 160 11.05 -2.93 15.04
CA ASP A 160 9.79 -3.68 14.91
C ASP A 160 8.57 -2.89 15.38
N PHE A 161 8.67 -1.57 15.46
CA PHE A 161 7.70 -0.70 16.13
C PHE A 161 6.26 -0.90 15.63
N HIS A 162 6.01 -0.90 14.33
CA HIS A 162 4.66 -1.07 13.78
C HIS A 162 4.10 -2.47 14.01
N ARG A 163 4.94 -3.48 13.91
CA ARG A 163 4.56 -4.88 14.18
C ARG A 163 4.20 -5.07 15.63
N ARG A 164 4.99 -4.50 16.54
CA ARG A 164 4.73 -4.53 17.98
C ARG A 164 3.46 -3.77 18.35
N ASP A 165 3.29 -2.53 17.85
CA ASP A 165 2.09 -1.71 18.07
C ASP A 165 0.80 -2.46 17.67
N LEU A 166 0.81 -3.12 16.53
CA LEU A 166 -0.34 -3.90 16.08
C LEU A 166 -0.58 -5.14 16.95
N ALA A 167 0.47 -5.88 17.30
CA ALA A 167 0.36 -7.07 18.15
C ALA A 167 -0.16 -6.71 19.53
N ASP A 168 0.41 -5.70 20.18
CA ASP A 168 0.01 -5.23 21.51
C ASP A 168 -1.44 -4.72 21.51
N ALA A 169 -1.86 -4.02 20.47
CA ALA A 169 -3.24 -3.55 20.31
C ALA A 169 -4.24 -4.72 20.21
N ILE A 170 -3.90 -5.75 19.45
CA ILE A 170 -4.73 -6.96 19.32
C ILE A 170 -4.80 -7.71 20.65
N GLU A 171 -3.69 -7.90 21.34
CA GLU A 171 -3.65 -8.57 22.66
C GLU A 171 -4.44 -7.79 23.72
N ALA A 172 -4.41 -6.47 23.68
CA ALA A 172 -5.20 -5.61 24.56
C ALA A 172 -6.69 -5.54 24.19
N GLY A 173 -7.13 -6.18 23.10
CA GLY A 173 -8.52 -6.09 22.59
C GLY A 173 -8.87 -4.77 21.93
N ALA A 174 -7.88 -3.91 21.65
CA ALA A 174 -8.05 -2.63 20.95
C ALA A 174 -7.94 -2.86 19.43
N PHE A 175 -8.87 -3.62 18.87
CA PHE A 175 -8.85 -4.03 17.47
C PHE A 175 -8.95 -2.82 16.53
N PRO A 176 -8.07 -2.72 15.53
CA PRO A 176 -8.21 -1.70 14.50
C PRO A 176 -9.39 -1.97 13.57
N GLU A 177 -10.03 -0.91 13.13
CA GLU A 177 -11.19 -0.98 12.24
C GLU A 177 -11.00 -0.06 11.04
N TRP A 178 -11.54 -0.49 9.88
CA TRP A 178 -11.58 0.31 8.64
C TRP A 178 -12.97 0.28 8.05
N GLU A 179 -13.39 1.41 7.49
CA GLU A 179 -14.53 1.47 6.60
C GLU A 179 -14.08 1.11 5.18
N LEU A 180 -14.74 0.12 4.57
CA LEU A 180 -14.50 -0.22 3.17
C LEU A 180 -15.41 0.61 2.27
N GLY A 181 -14.85 1.54 1.54
CA GLY A 181 -15.50 2.28 0.46
C GLY A 181 -15.29 1.61 -0.88
N VAL A 182 -16.31 1.65 -1.72
CA VAL A 182 -16.25 1.19 -3.11
C VAL A 182 -16.73 2.31 -4.01
N GLN A 183 -15.87 2.81 -4.89
CA GLN A 183 -16.23 3.75 -5.93
C GLN A 183 -16.64 2.94 -7.16
N VAL A 184 -17.85 3.17 -7.66
CA VAL A 184 -18.44 2.40 -8.76
C VAL A 184 -18.53 3.26 -10.02
N PHE A 185 -18.17 2.70 -11.16
CA PHE A 185 -18.26 3.30 -12.49
C PHE A 185 -19.00 2.35 -13.44
N GLU A 186 -19.66 2.90 -14.44
CA GLU A 186 -20.26 2.11 -15.52
C GLU A 186 -19.18 1.52 -16.42
N ASP A 187 -19.31 0.22 -16.77
CA ASP A 187 -18.32 -0.50 -17.60
C ASP A 187 -18.39 -0.11 -19.09
N ASN A 188 -19.35 0.73 -19.48
CA ASN A 188 -19.48 1.30 -20.82
C ASN A 188 -18.74 2.64 -21.00
N GLU A 189 -18.28 3.24 -19.91
CA GLU A 189 -17.47 4.45 -19.97
C GLU A 189 -16.11 4.08 -20.56
N ALA A 190 -15.70 4.77 -21.62
CA ALA A 190 -14.33 4.75 -22.11
C ALA A 190 -13.44 5.31 -21.00
N VAL A 191 -13.00 4.43 -20.11
CA VAL A 191 -12.18 4.81 -18.95
C VAL A 191 -10.85 5.31 -19.48
N SER A 192 -10.76 6.62 -19.68
CA SER A 192 -9.48 7.27 -19.76
C SER A 192 -8.78 7.05 -18.44
N TYR A 193 -7.72 6.25 -18.44
CA TYR A 193 -6.91 5.94 -17.24
C TYR A 193 -6.47 7.17 -16.46
N THR A 194 -6.52 8.35 -17.07
CA THR A 194 -6.16 9.64 -16.48
C THR A 194 -7.23 10.25 -15.58
N HIS A 195 -8.48 9.77 -15.60
CA HIS A 195 -9.60 10.39 -14.88
C HIS A 195 -10.07 9.65 -13.64
N LEU A 196 -9.55 8.46 -13.36
CA LEU A 196 -9.82 7.75 -12.12
C LEU A 196 -8.96 8.33 -10.99
N ARG A 197 -9.16 9.61 -10.72
CA ARG A 197 -8.48 10.30 -9.60
C ARG A 197 -8.95 9.69 -8.28
N ALA A 198 -7.97 9.36 -7.42
CA ALA A 198 -8.25 9.23 -6.00
C ALA A 198 -8.67 10.61 -5.47
N HIS A 199 -9.88 10.72 -5.00
CA HIS A 199 -10.36 11.86 -4.22
C HIS A 199 -10.36 11.48 -2.76
#